data_230c88f40d887daf17921718a5685a6a
#
_entry.id   230c88f40d887daf17921718a5685a6a
#
_cell.length_a   1.000
_cell.length_b   1.000
_cell.length_c   1.000
_cell.angle_alpha   90.00
_cell.angle_beta   90.00
_cell.angle_gamma   90.00
#
_symmetry.space_group_name_H-M   'P 1'
#
loop_
_entity.id
_entity.type
_entity.pdbx_description
1 polymer ?
#
loop_
_entity_poly.entity_id
_entity_poly.type
_entity_poly.pdbx_seq_one_letter_code
_entity_poly.pdbx_strand_id
1 'polypeptide(L)'
;MTFAPDAVDRFLEHFETIAPKIRQVEGCEHLELWRDTRFPNVCTTHSHWTSEDALYAYRHSDLFADAWQETKPLFAARPIAHSYTVAHSAGSIEDRG
;
A
#
# COMPACT_ATOMS: atom_id res chain seq x y z
N MET A 1 -4.57 -1.41 -7.21
CA MET A 1 -4.08 -0.35 -8.12
C MET A 1 -3.69 -0.97 -9.46
N THR A 2 -4.19 -0.40 -10.53
CA THR A 2 -3.84 -0.85 -11.87
C THR A 2 -3.08 0.28 -12.56
N PHE A 3 -1.85 -0.01 -12.94
CA PHE A 3 -0.98 0.97 -13.60
C PHE A 3 -0.93 0.74 -15.10
N ALA A 4 -0.61 1.81 -15.85
CA ALA A 4 -0.23 1.64 -17.23
C ALA A 4 0.98 0.69 -17.28
N PRO A 5 1.04 -0.28 -18.22
CA PRO A 5 2.11 -1.28 -18.21
C PRO A 5 3.52 -0.69 -18.24
N ASP A 6 3.69 0.46 -18.89
CA ASP A 6 4.98 1.14 -18.97
C ASP A 6 5.26 2.02 -17.75
N ALA A 7 4.31 2.17 -16.83
CA ALA A 7 4.45 3.02 -15.65
C ALA A 7 4.68 2.24 -14.36
N VAL A 8 4.48 0.92 -14.37
CA VAL A 8 4.57 0.13 -13.14
C VAL A 8 5.97 0.17 -12.53
N ASP A 9 7.01 0.15 -13.33
CA ASP A 9 8.39 0.22 -12.82
C ASP A 9 8.67 1.55 -12.13
N ARG A 10 8.12 2.63 -12.64
CA ARG A 10 8.23 3.95 -11.99
C ARG A 10 7.53 3.96 -10.64
N PHE A 11 6.38 3.31 -10.56
CA PHE A 11 5.69 3.18 -9.28
C PHE A 11 6.52 2.35 -8.29
N LEU A 12 7.09 1.24 -8.74
CA LEU A 12 7.90 0.38 -7.86
C LEU A 12 9.11 1.14 -7.30
N GLU A 13 9.78 1.91 -8.14
CA GLU A 13 10.89 2.76 -7.69
C GLU A 13 10.43 3.82 -6.69
N HIS A 14 9.32 4.48 -6.98
CA HIS A 14 8.74 5.47 -6.09
C HIS A 14 8.37 4.84 -4.75
N PHE A 15 7.74 3.67 -4.77
CA PHE A 15 7.34 2.98 -3.54
C PHE A 15 8.53 2.63 -2.67
N GLU A 16 9.67 2.25 -3.25
CA GLU A 16 10.88 1.98 -2.48
C GLU A 16 11.33 3.19 -1.67
N THR A 17 11.10 4.39 -2.18
CA THR A 17 11.49 5.62 -1.47
C THR A 17 10.51 6.01 -0.39
N ILE A 18 9.22 5.73 -0.57
CA ILE A 18 8.19 6.15 0.39
C ILE A 18 7.86 5.08 1.43
N ALA A 19 8.08 3.81 1.13
CA ALA A 19 7.71 2.72 2.05
C ALA A 19 8.34 2.87 3.45
N PRO A 20 9.64 3.18 3.58
CA PRO A 20 10.23 3.38 4.91
C PRO A 20 9.58 4.53 5.68
N LYS A 21 9.18 5.58 4.98
CA LYS A 21 8.52 6.74 5.60
C LYS A 21 7.12 6.36 6.10
N ILE A 22 6.37 5.61 5.31
CA ILE A 22 5.05 5.14 5.71
C ILE A 22 5.16 4.20 6.91
N ARG A 23 6.15 3.31 6.90
CA ARG A 23 6.36 2.35 7.98
C ARG A 23 6.65 3.04 9.31
N GLN A 24 7.21 4.24 9.28
CA GLN A 24 7.52 5.02 10.48
C GLN A 24 6.35 5.88 10.97
N VAL A 25 5.25 5.94 10.23
CA VAL A 25 4.06 6.68 10.66
C VAL A 25 3.50 6.01 11.92
N GLU A 26 3.11 6.85 12.90
CA GLU A 26 2.55 6.35 14.14
C GLU A 26 1.32 5.46 13.87
N GLY A 27 1.34 4.29 14.45
CA GLY A 27 0.26 3.31 14.30
C GLY A 27 0.43 2.35 13.12
N CYS A 28 1.39 2.56 12.27
CA CYS A 28 1.66 1.63 11.18
C CYS A 28 2.50 0.46 11.70
N GLU A 29 1.90 -0.72 11.75
CA GLU A 29 2.56 -1.92 12.28
C GLU A 29 3.25 -2.73 11.19
N HIS A 30 2.74 -2.68 9.96
CA HIS A 30 3.24 -3.47 8.86
C HIS A 30 2.83 -2.85 7.53
N LEU A 31 3.69 -3.01 6.52
CA LEU A 31 3.42 -2.52 5.17
C LEU A 31 4.02 -3.50 4.17
N GLU A 32 3.21 -3.94 3.23
CA GLU A 32 3.64 -4.78 2.13
C GLU A 32 3.10 -4.23 0.82
N LEU A 33 3.83 -4.45 -0.25
CA LEU A 33 3.34 -4.24 -1.60
C LEU A 33 3.24 -5.60 -2.27
N TRP A 34 2.04 -5.95 -2.72
CA TRP A 34 1.78 -7.19 -3.43
C TRP A 34 1.64 -6.89 -4.92
N ARG A 35 2.26 -7.70 -5.73
CA ARG A 35 2.15 -7.62 -7.19
C ARG A 35 1.38 -8.83 -7.68
N ASP A 36 0.38 -8.59 -8.55
CA ASP A 36 -0.40 -9.69 -9.09
C ASP A 36 0.51 -10.64 -9.87
N THR A 37 0.34 -11.95 -9.65
CA THR A 37 1.19 -12.95 -10.29
C THR A 37 0.89 -13.12 -11.78
N ARG A 38 -0.33 -12.74 -12.20
CA ARG A 38 -0.77 -12.88 -13.59
C ARG A 38 -0.64 -11.56 -14.35
N PHE A 39 -0.95 -10.44 -13.70
CA PHE A 39 -0.95 -9.12 -14.31
C PHE A 39 0.09 -8.24 -13.59
N PRO A 40 1.34 -8.17 -14.12
CA PRO A 40 2.42 -7.47 -13.42
C PRO A 40 2.20 -5.97 -13.21
N ASN A 41 1.26 -5.37 -13.93
CA ASN A 41 0.91 -3.96 -13.76
C ASN A 41 -0.18 -3.72 -12.72
N VAL A 42 -0.63 -4.77 -12.02
CA VAL A 42 -1.60 -4.67 -10.94
C VAL A 42 -0.89 -4.89 -9.61
N CYS A 43 -1.00 -3.90 -8.72
CA CYS A 43 -0.37 -3.95 -7.40
C CYS A 43 -1.37 -3.61 -6.32
N THR A 44 -1.15 -4.17 -5.13
CA THR A 44 -1.98 -3.89 -3.95
C THR A 44 -1.05 -3.59 -2.78
N THR A 45 -1.28 -2.47 -2.11
CA THR A 45 -0.62 -2.22 -0.82
C THR A 45 -1.45 -2.85 0.28
N HIS A 46 -0.76 -3.54 1.19
CA HIS A 46 -1.36 -4.15 2.35
C HIS A 46 -0.68 -3.59 3.59
N SER A 47 -1.46 -3.00 4.48
CA SER A 47 -0.90 -2.39 5.69
C SER A 47 -1.74 -2.73 6.91
N HIS A 48 -1.06 -2.82 8.06
CA HIS A 48 -1.70 -3.06 9.36
C HIS A 48 -1.51 -1.82 10.22
N TRP A 49 -2.59 -1.38 10.84
CA TRP A 49 -2.63 -0.19 11.69
C TRP A 49 -3.16 -0.55 13.06
N THR A 50 -2.66 0.14 14.08
CA THR A 50 -3.09 -0.09 15.47
C THR A 50 -4.55 0.26 15.70
N SER A 51 -5.10 1.18 14.88
CA SER A 51 -6.49 1.62 15.01
C SER A 51 -6.95 2.27 13.71
N GLU A 52 -8.26 2.42 13.55
CA GLU A 52 -8.82 3.17 12.44
C GLU A 52 -8.42 4.64 12.51
N ASP A 53 -8.29 5.19 13.72
CA ASP A 53 -7.88 6.58 13.91
C ASP A 53 -6.46 6.81 13.40
N ALA A 54 -5.55 5.87 13.61
CA ALA A 54 -4.18 5.96 13.10
C ALA A 54 -4.16 5.95 11.57
N LEU A 55 -4.94 5.09 10.95
CA LEU A 55 -5.06 5.03 9.49
C LEU A 55 -5.68 6.32 8.95
N TYR A 56 -6.71 6.83 9.61
CA TYR A 56 -7.35 8.07 9.22
C TYR A 56 -6.36 9.24 9.27
N ALA A 57 -5.59 9.33 10.35
CA ALA A 57 -4.58 10.38 10.48
C ALA A 57 -3.53 10.29 9.36
N TYR A 58 -3.09 9.08 9.02
CA TYR A 58 -2.15 8.89 7.91
C TYR A 58 -2.76 9.37 6.59
N ARG A 59 -4.01 9.02 6.31
CA ARG A 59 -4.68 9.41 5.05
C ARG A 59 -4.87 10.91 4.91
N HIS A 60 -4.83 11.64 6.02
CA HIS A 60 -4.93 13.10 6.03
C HIS A 60 -3.58 13.79 6.20
N SER A 61 -2.48 13.03 6.16
CA SER A 61 -1.13 13.57 6.31
C SER A 61 -0.58 14.10 4.99
N ASP A 62 0.43 14.98 5.10
CA ASP A 62 1.16 15.48 3.95
C ASP A 62 1.90 14.37 3.24
N LEU A 63 2.43 13.40 3.99
CA LEU A 63 3.11 12.24 3.40
C LEU A 63 2.20 11.49 2.44
N PHE A 64 0.95 11.23 2.86
CA PHE A 64 -0.02 10.54 2.01
C PHE A 64 -0.36 11.39 0.77
N ALA A 65 -0.60 12.67 0.96
CA ALA A 65 -0.95 13.57 -0.13
C ALA A 65 0.17 13.63 -1.19
N ASP A 66 1.42 13.76 -0.74
CA ASP A 66 2.57 13.83 -1.63
C ASP A 66 2.77 12.52 -2.39
N ALA A 67 2.68 11.39 -1.68
CA ALA A 67 2.80 10.07 -2.30
C ALA A 67 1.71 9.85 -3.34
N TRP A 68 0.49 10.28 -3.04
CA TRP A 68 -0.66 10.13 -3.93
C TRP A 68 -0.51 10.96 -5.19
N GLN A 69 -0.01 12.21 -5.07
CA GLN A 69 0.20 13.08 -6.21
C GLN A 69 1.17 12.46 -7.23
N GLU A 70 2.19 11.75 -6.77
CA GLU A 70 3.15 11.09 -7.65
C GLU A 70 2.63 9.77 -8.22
N THR A 71 1.74 9.11 -7.50
CA THR A 71 1.22 7.79 -7.89
C THR A 71 0.05 7.91 -8.86
N LYS A 72 -0.85 8.86 -8.61
CA LYS A 72 -2.09 8.99 -9.36
C LYS A 72 -1.93 9.07 -10.88
N PRO A 73 -0.96 9.84 -11.43
CA PRO A 73 -0.80 9.90 -12.88
C PRO A 73 -0.38 8.59 -13.53
N LEU A 74 0.07 7.60 -12.76
CA LEU A 74 0.55 6.33 -13.27
C LEU A 74 -0.55 5.30 -13.45
N PHE A 75 -1.76 5.56 -12.94
CA PHE A 75 -2.86 4.62 -13.02
C PHE A 75 -3.42 4.50 -14.43
N ALA A 76 -3.75 3.25 -14.81
CA ALA A 76 -4.54 2.96 -16.01
C ALA A 76 -6.02 2.80 -15.69
N ALA A 77 -6.35 2.54 -14.42
CA ALA A 77 -7.73 2.35 -13.96
C ALA A 77 -7.88 2.96 -12.57
N ARG A 78 -9.14 3.27 -12.20
CA ARG A 78 -9.44 3.84 -10.90
C ARG A 78 -9.03 2.88 -9.78
N PRO A 79 -8.30 3.36 -8.76
CA PRO A 79 -7.91 2.50 -7.65
C PRO A 79 -9.11 2.18 -6.75
N ILE A 80 -9.01 1.02 -6.08
CA ILE A 80 -10.00 0.56 -5.10
C ILE A 80 -9.30 0.37 -3.77
N ALA A 81 -9.90 0.85 -2.69
CA ALA A 81 -9.38 0.68 -1.34
C ALA A 81 -10.44 0.09 -0.42
N HIS A 82 -10.02 -0.86 0.40
CA HIS A 82 -10.90 -1.49 1.39
C HIS A 82 -10.16 -1.60 2.72
N SER A 83 -10.92 -1.50 3.80
CA SER A 83 -10.42 -1.75 5.14
C SER A 83 -11.02 -3.05 5.68
N TYR A 84 -10.21 -3.82 6.38
CA TYR A 84 -10.61 -5.12 6.90
C TYR A 84 -10.20 -5.26 8.36
N THR A 85 -10.97 -6.07 9.09
CA THR A 85 -10.55 -6.57 10.40
C THR A 85 -10.29 -8.07 10.28
N VAL A 86 -9.32 -8.58 11.05
CA VAL A 86 -9.08 -10.03 11.07
C VAL A 86 -10.21 -10.69 11.85
N ALA A 87 -11.03 -11.48 11.16
CA ALA A 87 -12.11 -12.22 11.79
C ALA A 87 -11.64 -13.53 12.40
N HIS A 88 -10.62 -14.14 11.78
CA HIS A 88 -10.03 -15.39 12.26
C HIS A 88 -8.60 -15.51 11.74
N SER A 89 -7.71 -16.01 12.58
CA SER A 89 -6.33 -16.24 12.20
C SER A 89 -5.87 -17.57 12.78
N ALA A 90 -5.24 -18.39 11.93
CA ALA A 90 -4.66 -19.67 12.33
C ALA A 90 -3.24 -19.73 11.77
N GLY A 91 -2.26 -19.72 12.64
CA GLY A 91 -0.86 -19.63 12.26
C GLY A 91 -0.38 -18.20 12.17
N SER A 92 0.92 -18.02 11.93
CA SER A 92 1.54 -16.70 11.82
C SER A 92 2.06 -16.46 10.41
N ILE A 93 2.37 -15.19 10.11
CA ILE A 93 2.89 -14.82 8.80
C ILE A 93 4.23 -15.51 8.51
N GLU A 94 5.07 -15.70 9.53
CA GLU A 94 6.36 -16.38 9.38
C GLU A 94 6.20 -17.82 8.92
N ASP A 95 5.09 -18.46 9.25
CA ASP A 95 4.81 -19.84 8.87
C ASP A 95 4.52 -20.03 7.40
N ARG A 96 4.34 -18.95 6.67
CA ARG A 96 4.09 -19.04 5.23
C ARG A 96 5.35 -19.31 4.43
N GLY A 97 6.45 -19.17 5.03
CA GLY A 97 7.77 -19.43 4.50
C GLY A 97 7.91 -19.64 3.02
#